data_208bbf4eb40a2a87feb1ed925ccac608
#
_entry.id   208bbf4eb40a2a87feb1ed925ccac608
#
_cell.length_a   1.000
_cell.length_b   1.000
_cell.length_c   1.000
_cell.angle_alpha   90.00
_cell.angle_beta   90.00
_cell.angle_gamma   90.00
#
_symmetry.space_group_name_H-M   'P 1'
#
loop_
_entity.id
_entity.type
_entity.pdbx_description
1 polymer ?
#
loop_
_entity_poly.entity_id
_entity_poly.type
_entity_poly.pdbx_seq_one_letter_code
_entity_poly.pdbx_strand_id
1 'polypeptide(L)'
;MCIRDRGNIAIMVGGTESQFEKIKPIMDDISSNIFYAGKIGSGHSIKAGNNLLNLICRMATFEVISLLVKDGVDPKKAVEIIQKSSGRNYATEITLPDNILSGKMVQGFSTGLMKKDAGVATKIADSNNVEIPLGKLSQELLKNTIDEFGENADMSNVALTYEKLTGAKIRP
;
A
#
# COMPACT_ATOMS: atom_id res chain seq x y z
N MET A 1 -10.63 1.93 11.62
CA MET A 1 -10.25 0.96 12.66
C MET A 1 -8.85 0.45 12.36
N CYS A 2 -7.90 0.71 13.23
CA CYS A 2 -6.48 0.41 12.99
C CYS A 2 -6.25 -1.11 13.07
N ILE A 3 -5.43 -1.68 12.17
CA ILE A 3 -5.03 -3.10 12.21
C ILE A 3 -4.41 -3.45 13.58
N ARG A 4 -3.73 -2.48 14.20
CA ARG A 4 -3.14 -2.59 15.53
C ARG A 4 -4.15 -2.99 16.63
N ASP A 5 -5.37 -2.46 16.56
CA ASP A 5 -6.40 -2.69 17.59
C ASP A 5 -6.96 -4.12 17.58
N ARG A 6 -6.61 -4.91 16.55
CA ARG A 6 -7.04 -6.31 16.38
C ARG A 6 -5.94 -7.32 16.71
N GLY A 7 -4.78 -6.90 17.18
CA GLY A 7 -3.64 -7.78 17.44
C GLY A 7 -3.05 -8.47 16.20
N ASN A 8 -3.31 -7.96 14.99
CA ASN A 8 -2.93 -8.56 13.71
C ASN A 8 -1.89 -7.75 12.94
N ILE A 9 -1.14 -6.87 13.61
CA ILE A 9 -0.06 -6.13 12.96
C ILE A 9 1.11 -7.06 12.65
N ALA A 10 1.73 -6.92 11.47
CA ALA A 10 2.99 -7.58 11.18
C ALA A 10 4.13 -6.84 11.88
N ILE A 11 4.79 -7.49 12.84
CA ILE A 11 5.97 -6.99 13.55
C ILE A 11 7.20 -7.61 12.92
N MET A 12 8.07 -6.78 12.34
CA MET A 12 9.28 -7.20 11.64
C MET A 12 10.50 -6.82 12.49
N VAL A 13 11.16 -7.80 13.07
CA VAL A 13 12.25 -7.59 14.04
C VAL A 13 13.59 -7.88 13.40
N GLY A 14 14.48 -6.87 13.38
CA GLY A 14 15.87 -7.01 12.97
C GLY A 14 16.80 -7.02 14.18
N GLY A 15 17.78 -7.94 14.20
CA GLY A 15 18.74 -8.12 15.29
C GLY A 15 19.46 -9.45 15.18
N THR A 16 20.08 -9.92 16.26
CA THR A 16 20.54 -11.30 16.34
C THR A 16 19.37 -12.24 16.69
N GLU A 17 19.46 -13.50 16.31
CA GLU A 17 18.47 -14.52 16.63
C GLU A 17 18.23 -14.63 18.15
N SER A 18 19.31 -14.58 18.94
CA SER A 18 19.22 -14.57 20.40
C SER A 18 18.47 -13.36 20.97
N GLN A 19 18.61 -12.17 20.34
CA GLN A 19 17.86 -10.99 20.74
C GLN A 19 16.37 -11.15 20.37
N PHE A 20 16.08 -11.69 19.21
CA PHE A 20 14.71 -11.98 18.77
C PHE A 20 14.00 -12.93 19.74
N GLU A 21 14.63 -14.06 20.09
CA GLU A 21 14.05 -15.03 21.03
C GLU A 21 13.76 -14.43 22.41
N LYS A 22 14.63 -13.52 22.89
CA LYS A 22 14.41 -12.83 24.17
C LYS A 22 13.21 -11.91 24.18
N ILE A 23 12.94 -11.22 23.08
CA ILE A 23 11.84 -10.24 23.00
C ILE A 23 10.53 -10.86 22.50
N LYS A 24 10.62 -12.01 21.82
CA LYS A 24 9.46 -12.69 21.24
C LYS A 24 8.30 -12.87 22.21
N PRO A 25 8.49 -13.36 23.46
CA PRO A 25 7.37 -13.51 24.40
C PRO A 25 6.63 -12.21 24.69
N ILE A 26 7.34 -11.07 24.75
CA ILE A 26 6.73 -9.76 24.96
C ILE A 26 5.97 -9.31 23.69
N MET A 27 6.50 -9.62 22.51
CA MET A 27 5.85 -9.26 21.24
C MET A 27 4.61 -10.14 20.98
N ASP A 28 4.60 -11.39 21.43
CA ASP A 28 3.46 -12.31 21.31
C ASP A 28 2.21 -11.75 22.03
N ASP A 29 2.38 -10.94 23.09
CA ASP A 29 1.28 -10.22 23.75
C ASP A 29 0.69 -9.08 22.91
N ILE A 30 1.44 -8.62 21.88
CA ILE A 30 1.04 -7.49 21.03
C ILE A 30 0.42 -7.97 19.73
N SER A 31 0.97 -9.03 19.12
CA SER A 31 0.51 -9.56 17.84
C SER A 31 0.87 -11.03 17.66
N SER A 32 -0.01 -11.74 16.92
CA SER A 32 0.27 -13.11 16.47
C SER A 32 1.18 -13.18 15.22
N ASN A 33 1.50 -12.04 14.58
CA ASN A 33 2.25 -11.97 13.33
C ASN A 33 3.64 -11.35 13.56
N ILE A 34 4.55 -12.12 14.14
CA ILE A 34 5.91 -11.66 14.47
C ILE A 34 6.92 -12.41 13.61
N PHE A 35 7.78 -11.65 12.96
CA PHE A 35 8.74 -12.18 12.00
C PHE A 35 10.16 -11.75 12.34
N TYR A 36 11.08 -12.72 12.44
CA TYR A 36 12.49 -12.43 12.44
C TYR A 36 12.95 -12.01 11.06
N ALA A 37 13.43 -10.78 10.94
CA ALA A 37 13.76 -10.14 9.66
C ALA A 37 15.26 -10.20 9.31
N GLY A 38 16.09 -10.86 10.15
CA GLY A 38 17.54 -10.91 9.99
C GLY A 38 18.28 -9.82 10.75
N LYS A 39 19.43 -9.36 10.23
CA LYS A 39 20.31 -8.39 10.91
C LYS A 39 19.59 -7.08 11.28
N ILE A 40 20.21 -6.34 12.21
CA ILE A 40 19.70 -5.03 12.62
C ILE A 40 19.43 -4.12 11.40
N GLY A 41 18.27 -3.46 11.40
CA GLY A 41 17.79 -2.63 10.28
C GLY A 41 16.92 -3.37 9.25
N SER A 42 17.02 -4.71 9.13
CA SER A 42 16.26 -5.48 8.14
C SER A 42 14.73 -5.31 8.27
N GLY A 43 14.21 -5.23 9.49
CA GLY A 43 12.79 -4.98 9.72
C GLY A 43 12.31 -3.64 9.14
N HIS A 44 13.12 -2.59 9.27
CA HIS A 44 12.82 -1.28 8.67
C HIS A 44 12.86 -1.34 7.13
N SER A 45 13.86 -2.03 6.57
CA SER A 45 13.99 -2.18 5.11
C SER A 45 12.81 -2.95 4.53
N ILE A 46 12.41 -4.05 5.16
CA ILE A 46 11.24 -4.84 4.73
C ILE A 46 9.96 -3.99 4.83
N LYS A 47 9.78 -3.25 5.92
CA LYS A 47 8.61 -2.37 6.09
C LYS A 47 8.54 -1.30 5.01
N ALA A 48 9.66 -0.64 4.70
CA ALA A 48 9.73 0.38 3.66
C ALA A 48 9.44 -0.24 2.27
N GLY A 49 10.05 -1.39 1.96
CA GLY A 49 9.81 -2.13 0.72
C GLY A 49 8.35 -2.57 0.58
N ASN A 50 7.75 -3.10 1.65
CA ASN A 50 6.32 -3.47 1.65
C ASN A 50 5.42 -2.28 1.32
N ASN A 51 5.66 -1.11 1.92
CA ASN A 51 4.83 0.06 1.67
C ASN A 51 5.04 0.63 0.26
N LEU A 52 6.28 0.60 -0.25
CA LEU A 52 6.56 0.96 -1.64
C LEU A 52 5.84 0.00 -2.61
N LEU A 53 5.93 -1.31 -2.38
CA LEU A 53 5.23 -2.30 -3.21
C LEU A 53 3.69 -2.11 -3.15
N ASN A 54 3.15 -1.82 -1.97
CA ASN A 54 1.72 -1.50 -1.82
C ASN A 54 1.33 -0.27 -2.66
N LEU A 55 2.17 0.78 -2.67
CA LEU A 55 1.93 1.97 -3.50
C LEU A 55 1.95 1.63 -4.98
N ILE A 56 2.98 0.91 -5.46
CA ILE A 56 3.11 0.49 -6.88
C ILE A 56 1.89 -0.33 -7.31
N CYS A 57 1.54 -1.36 -6.56
CA CYS A 57 0.39 -2.20 -6.85
C CYS A 57 -0.91 -1.39 -6.88
N ARG A 58 -1.05 -0.42 -5.99
CA ARG A 58 -2.22 0.46 -5.93
C ARG A 58 -2.35 1.30 -7.20
N MET A 59 -1.27 1.99 -7.61
CA MET A 59 -1.27 2.82 -8.81
C MET A 59 -1.58 1.98 -10.05
N ALA A 60 -0.89 0.85 -10.23
CA ALA A 60 -1.14 -0.07 -11.33
C ALA A 60 -2.59 -0.60 -11.35
N THR A 61 -3.13 -0.93 -10.18
CA THR A 61 -4.50 -1.45 -10.09
C THR A 61 -5.54 -0.39 -10.47
N PHE A 62 -5.39 0.85 -9.98
CA PHE A 62 -6.32 1.92 -10.35
C PHE A 62 -6.26 2.24 -11.85
N GLU A 63 -5.07 2.22 -12.45
CA GLU A 63 -4.87 2.40 -13.89
C GLU A 63 -5.60 1.31 -14.68
N VAL A 64 -5.38 0.04 -14.35
CA VAL A 64 -6.02 -1.11 -15.04
C VAL A 64 -7.53 -1.09 -14.86
N ILE A 65 -8.05 -0.83 -13.65
CA ILE A 65 -9.50 -0.76 -13.43
C ILE A 65 -10.11 0.41 -14.21
N SER A 66 -9.43 1.56 -14.26
CA SER A 66 -9.89 2.69 -15.08
C SER A 66 -9.97 2.33 -16.57
N LEU A 67 -8.94 1.64 -17.08
CA LEU A 67 -8.94 1.13 -18.46
C LEU A 67 -10.14 0.22 -18.72
N LEU A 68 -10.38 -0.76 -17.85
CA LEU A 68 -11.48 -1.72 -17.99
C LEU A 68 -12.85 -1.03 -17.93
N VAL A 69 -13.01 -0.04 -17.06
CA VAL A 69 -14.24 0.78 -16.99
C VAL A 69 -14.47 1.55 -18.29
N LYS A 70 -13.42 2.11 -18.89
CA LYS A 70 -13.53 2.78 -20.20
C LYS A 70 -13.87 1.83 -21.33
N ASP A 71 -13.46 0.57 -21.21
CA ASP A 71 -13.82 -0.51 -22.16
C ASP A 71 -15.23 -1.11 -21.89
N GLY A 72 -15.97 -0.55 -20.93
CA GLY A 72 -17.36 -0.92 -20.62
C GLY A 72 -17.49 -2.05 -19.59
N VAL A 73 -16.42 -2.46 -18.92
CA VAL A 73 -16.47 -3.48 -17.87
C VAL A 73 -16.92 -2.86 -16.54
N ASP A 74 -17.86 -3.51 -15.88
CA ASP A 74 -18.28 -3.12 -14.53
C ASP A 74 -17.11 -3.24 -13.54
N PRO A 75 -16.75 -2.20 -12.77
CA PRO A 75 -15.58 -2.22 -11.91
C PRO A 75 -15.67 -3.27 -10.79
N LYS A 76 -16.87 -3.60 -10.28
CA LYS A 76 -17.03 -4.65 -9.25
C LYS A 76 -16.73 -6.03 -9.82
N LYS A 77 -17.23 -6.32 -11.03
CA LYS A 77 -16.93 -7.57 -11.72
C LYS A 77 -15.45 -7.70 -12.07
N ALA A 78 -14.84 -6.62 -12.57
CA ALA A 78 -13.41 -6.59 -12.87
C ALA A 78 -12.58 -6.95 -11.63
N VAL A 79 -12.84 -6.31 -10.50
CA VAL A 79 -12.13 -6.57 -9.24
C VAL A 79 -12.37 -7.99 -8.75
N GLU A 80 -13.61 -8.48 -8.77
CA GLU A 80 -13.96 -9.86 -8.37
C GLU A 80 -13.19 -10.91 -9.16
N ILE A 81 -13.06 -10.74 -10.48
CA ILE A 81 -12.35 -11.68 -11.36
C ILE A 81 -10.84 -11.57 -11.11
N ILE A 82 -10.28 -10.36 -11.04
CA ILE A 82 -8.86 -10.16 -10.83
C ILE A 82 -8.40 -10.72 -9.48
N GLN A 83 -9.21 -10.62 -8.43
CA GLN A 83 -8.89 -11.22 -7.12
C GLN A 83 -8.67 -12.74 -7.18
N LYS A 84 -9.30 -13.42 -8.13
CA LYS A 84 -9.18 -14.86 -8.34
C LYS A 84 -8.15 -15.22 -9.42
N SER A 85 -7.45 -14.22 -9.95
CA SER A 85 -6.50 -14.35 -11.04
C SER A 85 -5.10 -13.91 -10.63
N SER A 86 -4.13 -14.00 -11.53
CA SER A 86 -2.72 -13.67 -11.28
C SER A 86 -2.45 -12.19 -10.96
N GLY A 87 -3.37 -11.28 -11.28
CA GLY A 87 -3.27 -9.85 -10.94
C GLY A 87 -3.65 -9.50 -9.50
N ARG A 88 -3.98 -10.50 -8.68
CA ARG A 88 -4.38 -10.32 -7.28
C ARG A 88 -3.31 -9.57 -6.46
N ASN A 89 -3.75 -8.59 -5.70
CA ASN A 89 -2.90 -7.82 -4.78
C ASN A 89 -3.77 -7.14 -3.71
N TYR A 90 -3.14 -6.47 -2.73
CA TYR A 90 -3.87 -5.81 -1.63
C TYR A 90 -4.89 -4.75 -2.12
N ALA A 91 -4.62 -4.07 -3.24
CA ALA A 91 -5.57 -3.08 -3.75
C ALA A 91 -6.84 -3.75 -4.32
N THR A 92 -6.72 -4.92 -4.97
CA THR A 92 -7.88 -5.68 -5.43
C THR A 92 -8.61 -6.40 -4.31
N GLU A 93 -7.89 -6.85 -3.25
CA GLU A 93 -8.49 -7.63 -2.16
C GLU A 93 -9.21 -6.76 -1.12
N ILE A 94 -8.65 -5.59 -0.81
CA ILE A 94 -9.11 -4.75 0.32
C ILE A 94 -9.42 -3.33 -0.13
N THR A 95 -8.46 -2.65 -0.81
CA THR A 95 -8.61 -1.21 -1.08
C THR A 95 -9.83 -0.91 -1.94
N LEU A 96 -9.97 -1.58 -3.07
CA LEU A 96 -11.09 -1.34 -3.99
C LEU A 96 -12.42 -1.81 -3.39
N PRO A 97 -12.59 -3.07 -2.93
CA PRO A 97 -13.87 -3.52 -2.39
C PRO A 97 -14.35 -2.70 -1.18
N ASP A 98 -13.50 -2.57 -0.17
CA ASP A 98 -13.91 -2.08 1.14
C ASP A 98 -14.02 -0.55 1.22
N ASN A 99 -13.27 0.17 0.36
CA ASN A 99 -13.17 1.62 0.47
C ASN A 99 -13.68 2.37 -0.76
N ILE A 100 -13.40 1.90 -1.96
CA ILE A 100 -13.72 2.62 -3.19
C ILE A 100 -15.09 2.18 -3.75
N LEU A 101 -15.24 0.88 -4.04
CA LEU A 101 -16.47 0.32 -4.59
C LEU A 101 -17.62 0.28 -3.58
N SER A 102 -17.32 0.35 -2.29
CA SER A 102 -18.32 0.53 -1.22
C SER A 102 -18.81 1.98 -1.10
N GLY A 103 -18.13 2.95 -1.72
CA GLY A 103 -18.40 4.37 -1.58
C GLY A 103 -17.92 5.01 -0.27
N LYS A 104 -17.29 4.27 0.64
CA LYS A 104 -16.82 4.80 1.95
C LYS A 104 -15.75 5.87 1.81
N MET A 105 -14.84 5.73 0.83
CA MET A 105 -13.73 6.66 0.56
C MET A 105 -12.85 6.97 1.77
N VAL A 106 -12.66 5.99 2.68
CA VAL A 106 -11.86 6.11 3.90
C VAL A 106 -11.10 4.81 4.17
N GLN A 107 -9.77 4.88 4.19
CA GLN A 107 -8.87 3.80 4.56
C GLN A 107 -8.25 4.00 5.94
N GLY A 108 -8.23 5.24 6.43
CA GLY A 108 -7.57 5.62 7.67
C GLY A 108 -6.04 5.72 7.55
N PHE A 109 -5.53 6.02 6.34
CA PHE A 109 -4.10 6.19 6.06
C PHE A 109 -3.90 7.39 5.13
N SER A 110 -3.11 8.37 5.56
CA SER A 110 -2.95 9.61 4.79
C SER A 110 -1.94 9.48 3.64
N THR A 111 -2.13 10.32 2.62
CA THR A 111 -1.23 10.47 1.47
C THR A 111 0.18 10.88 1.92
N GLY A 112 0.29 11.78 2.90
CA GLY A 112 1.58 12.20 3.46
C GLY A 112 2.33 11.08 4.18
N LEU A 113 1.63 10.19 4.90
CA LEU A 113 2.24 9.00 5.50
C LEU A 113 2.77 8.06 4.43
N MET A 114 2.01 7.82 3.35
CA MET A 114 2.48 7.01 2.22
C MET A 114 3.68 7.64 1.52
N LYS A 115 3.67 8.95 1.28
CA LYS A 115 4.80 9.71 0.72
C LYS A 115 6.07 9.51 1.57
N LYS A 116 5.93 9.68 2.89
CA LYS A 116 7.04 9.48 3.83
C LYS A 116 7.59 8.05 3.75
N ASP A 117 6.72 7.05 3.78
CA ASP A 117 7.12 5.64 3.81
C ASP A 117 7.77 5.21 2.48
N ALA A 118 7.22 5.62 1.34
CA ALA A 118 7.84 5.40 0.03
C ALA A 118 9.18 6.12 -0.10
N GLY A 119 9.31 7.33 0.46
CA GLY A 119 10.57 8.07 0.50
C GLY A 119 11.66 7.37 1.31
N VAL A 120 11.31 6.61 2.35
CA VAL A 120 12.30 5.76 3.07
C VAL A 120 12.84 4.66 2.15
N ALA A 121 11.98 4.01 1.36
CA ALA A 121 12.42 3.00 0.39
C ALA A 121 13.33 3.58 -0.68
N THR A 122 13.05 4.80 -1.17
CA THR A 122 13.91 5.51 -2.12
C THR A 122 15.30 5.76 -1.53
N LYS A 123 15.38 6.25 -0.28
CA LYS A 123 16.67 6.45 0.38
C LYS A 123 17.48 5.16 0.54
N ILE A 124 16.80 4.03 0.81
CA ILE A 124 17.44 2.72 0.86
C ILE A 124 17.97 2.33 -0.52
N ALA A 125 17.19 2.55 -1.58
CA ALA A 125 17.59 2.28 -2.95
C ALA A 125 18.82 3.12 -3.35
N ASP A 126 18.79 4.41 -3.09
CA ASP A 126 19.89 5.33 -3.40
C ASP A 126 21.19 4.94 -2.66
N SER A 127 21.09 4.60 -1.36
CA SER A 127 22.25 4.18 -0.56
C SER A 127 22.85 2.85 -0.98
N ASN A 128 22.11 2.03 -1.73
CA ASN A 128 22.57 0.76 -2.26
C ASN A 128 22.79 0.75 -3.79
N ASN A 129 22.69 1.92 -4.44
CA ASN A 129 22.80 2.08 -5.90
C ASN A 129 21.81 1.17 -6.67
N VAL A 130 20.58 1.04 -6.19
CA VAL A 130 19.51 0.25 -6.83
C VAL A 130 18.51 1.19 -7.50
N GLU A 131 18.34 1.05 -8.82
CA GLU A 131 17.30 1.79 -9.54
C GLU A 131 15.91 1.17 -9.27
N ILE A 132 14.95 2.05 -8.93
CA ILE A 132 13.55 1.67 -8.63
C ILE A 132 12.57 2.49 -9.50
N PRO A 133 12.58 2.34 -10.84
CA PRO A 133 11.83 3.22 -11.74
C PRO A 133 10.32 3.21 -11.45
N LEU A 134 9.70 2.06 -11.22
CA LEU A 134 8.28 1.97 -10.86
C LEU A 134 7.97 2.65 -9.53
N GLY A 135 8.88 2.53 -8.57
CA GLY A 135 8.75 3.21 -7.28
C GLY A 135 8.80 4.72 -7.41
N LYS A 136 9.73 5.26 -8.20
CA LYS A 136 9.84 6.68 -8.50
C LYS A 136 8.59 7.20 -9.21
N LEU A 137 8.15 6.53 -10.28
CA LEU A 137 6.91 6.89 -11.00
C LEU A 137 5.67 6.85 -10.09
N SER A 138 5.53 5.84 -9.25
CA SER A 138 4.40 5.74 -8.33
C SER A 138 4.37 6.87 -7.31
N GLN A 139 5.52 7.37 -6.87
CA GLN A 139 5.61 8.55 -5.99
C GLN A 139 5.25 9.85 -6.70
N GLU A 140 5.60 9.99 -7.98
CA GLU A 140 5.17 11.13 -8.80
C GLU A 140 3.65 11.13 -9.00
N LEU A 141 3.05 9.98 -9.26
CA LEU A 141 1.59 9.84 -9.35
C LEU A 141 0.91 10.15 -8.01
N LEU A 142 1.48 9.70 -6.89
CA LEU A 142 0.99 10.06 -5.56
C LEU A 142 1.07 11.57 -5.29
N LYS A 143 2.12 12.22 -5.80
CA LYS A 143 2.27 13.67 -5.68
C LYS A 143 1.09 14.42 -6.31
N ASN A 144 0.56 13.96 -7.46
CA ASN A 144 -0.62 14.57 -8.07
C ASN A 144 -1.83 14.56 -7.13
N THR A 145 -2.02 13.45 -6.39
CA THR A 145 -3.08 13.36 -5.37
C THR A 145 -2.83 14.32 -4.21
N ILE A 146 -1.58 14.45 -3.77
CA ILE A 146 -1.20 15.35 -2.67
C ILE A 146 -1.37 16.82 -3.08
N ASP A 147 -0.97 17.18 -4.28
CA ASP A 147 -1.09 18.54 -4.80
C ASP A 147 -2.57 18.98 -4.90
N GLU A 148 -3.48 18.04 -5.16
CA GLU A 148 -4.91 18.32 -5.27
C GLU A 148 -5.65 18.29 -3.93
N PHE A 149 -5.35 17.31 -3.06
CA PHE A 149 -6.12 17.04 -1.84
C PHE A 149 -5.35 17.29 -0.52
N GLY A 150 -4.06 17.53 -0.60
CA GLY A 150 -3.18 17.76 0.56
C GLY A 150 -2.61 16.47 1.18
N GLU A 151 -1.59 16.63 2.03
CA GLU A 151 -0.90 15.51 2.71
C GLU A 151 -1.75 14.81 3.78
N ASN A 152 -2.75 15.50 4.34
CA ASN A 152 -3.69 14.94 5.31
C ASN A 152 -4.86 14.19 4.66
N ALA A 153 -4.97 14.22 3.34
CA ALA A 153 -6.01 13.51 2.61
C ALA A 153 -5.86 11.99 2.79
N ASP A 154 -6.98 11.29 2.83
CA ASP A 154 -6.98 9.83 2.86
C ASP A 154 -6.49 9.25 1.53
N MET A 155 -5.77 8.13 1.56
CA MET A 155 -5.27 7.43 0.38
C MET A 155 -6.38 6.98 -0.59
N SER A 156 -7.64 6.97 -0.17
CA SER A 156 -8.79 6.72 -1.05
C SER A 156 -8.90 7.79 -2.15
N ASN A 157 -8.39 9.01 -1.91
CA ASN A 157 -8.43 10.09 -2.90
C ASN A 157 -7.59 9.82 -4.15
N VAL A 158 -6.68 8.82 -4.12
CA VAL A 158 -6.02 8.33 -5.34
C VAL A 158 -7.04 7.89 -6.39
N ALA A 159 -8.19 7.32 -5.98
CA ALA A 159 -9.26 6.97 -6.90
C ALA A 159 -9.79 8.20 -7.66
N LEU A 160 -9.96 9.33 -6.95
CA LEU A 160 -10.44 10.59 -7.55
C LEU A 160 -9.45 11.14 -8.57
N THR A 161 -8.15 11.09 -8.24
CA THR A 161 -7.09 11.49 -9.16
C THR A 161 -7.12 10.65 -10.44
N TYR A 162 -7.28 9.32 -10.32
CA TYR A 162 -7.39 8.45 -11.49
C TYR A 162 -8.68 8.65 -12.27
N GLU A 163 -9.83 8.85 -11.61
CA GLU A 163 -11.09 9.18 -12.29
C GLU A 163 -10.97 10.47 -13.11
N LYS A 164 -10.29 11.48 -12.57
CA LYS A 164 -10.02 12.75 -13.26
C LYS A 164 -9.05 12.57 -14.44
N LEU A 165 -7.98 11.80 -14.24
CA LEU A 165 -6.95 11.55 -15.25
C LEU A 165 -7.50 10.76 -16.44
N THR A 166 -8.34 9.77 -16.18
CA THR A 166 -8.80 8.80 -17.19
C THR A 166 -10.21 9.10 -17.72
N GLY A 167 -10.99 9.88 -17.00
CA GLY A 167 -12.43 10.07 -17.25
C GLY A 167 -13.26 8.81 -17.00
N ALA A 168 -12.69 7.81 -16.29
CA ALA A 168 -13.40 6.59 -15.89
C ALA A 168 -13.97 6.76 -14.48
N LYS A 169 -15.26 6.49 -14.28
CA LYS A 169 -15.86 6.48 -12.93
C LYS A 169 -15.72 5.10 -12.31
N ILE A 170 -14.82 4.95 -11.32
CA ILE A 170 -14.58 3.67 -10.62
C ILE A 170 -15.55 3.50 -9.45
N ARG A 171 -15.86 4.56 -8.76
CA ARG A 171 -16.81 4.60 -7.63
C ARG A 171 -18.25 4.42 -8.06
N PRO A 172 -19.15 4.04 -7.14
CA PRO A 172 -20.60 4.04 -7.38
C PRO A 172 -21.14 5.38 -7.82
#